data_34114efce4f4e14fea6d9e14228b0a61
#
_entry.id   34114efce4f4e14fea6d9e14228b0a61
#
_cell.length_a   1.000
_cell.length_b   1.000
_cell.length_c   1.000
_cell.angle_alpha   90.00
_cell.angle_beta   90.00
_cell.angle_gamma   90.00
#
_symmetry.space_group_name_H-M   'P 1'
#
loop_
_entity.id
_entity.type
_entity.pdbx_description
1 polymer ?
#
loop_
_entity_poly.entity_id
_entity_poly.type
_entity_poly.pdbx_seq_one_letter_code
_entity_poly.pdbx_strand_id
1 'polypeptide(L)'
;MAETTNIPRGELVTLSVEVEGSVIPEVNRVYSIEVEFMVNKISSAKIVILDGDASTGKFEASSSDTFLPGNKISIKAGYESESKLLFKGIICEQNICVNDQIGSALEVICYDMSIQTTVGRKSKTFTDQKDSDMWRSIIGDYSGLSENISSTNLIWPQQVQYDTTDWDFMVSRAEANGFIVTTINGKISIQKPDADTTSVLNIEYGNNLYALHANLNAIRQLNTVQATSWDYANQELIQKETVNTYTGPGNLSSNTLSAVIGLSDFDLQSPAPIKNDELENWNQAQLVKSNYSKIQGEVKCSGTSLVQIGNYITLKGVGDRFNGDHFVSRVVHHISEGDWTTTCAIGLSEEPFTKQNKTKVNPPSGLLSGVNGLFTATVKKIDEDPENQYRVLVDIPLFNASGDGLWARHSSFYASNNAGAFFMPEIGDEVVVGFLNEDPSFPIILGSLYSNPKVKPSEGLHPNQNNTTKAIVSKSGIEIIFDDENQIFTIVTPNKNTVVLDDKEKQISIQDQNKNHITMSKDGISLKSENNISIQSDKKVSIVGTKGISLKANGGDVNVEGVNIQHNANAEFSAEGSASASVESSGHLTLKGAMVMIN
;
A
#
# COMPACT_ATOMS: atom_id res chain seq x y z
N MET A 1 -40.82 -17.00 18.08
CA MET A 1 -40.39 -17.69 19.31
C MET A 1 -39.41 -18.74 18.89
N ALA A 2 -38.24 -18.80 19.52
CA ALA A 2 -37.25 -19.83 19.22
C ALA A 2 -37.84 -21.22 19.51
N GLU A 3 -37.68 -22.14 18.56
CA GLU A 3 -38.17 -23.51 18.75
C GLU A 3 -37.26 -24.24 19.75
N THR A 4 -37.86 -24.99 20.66
CA THR A 4 -37.14 -25.96 21.48
C THR A 4 -37.34 -27.31 20.81
N THR A 5 -36.32 -27.79 20.14
CA THR A 5 -36.40 -29.10 19.51
C THR A 5 -36.32 -30.18 20.58
N ASN A 6 -37.47 -30.65 21.03
CA ASN A 6 -37.57 -31.94 21.69
C ASN A 6 -37.54 -33.01 20.59
N ILE A 7 -36.35 -33.42 20.16
CA ILE A 7 -36.20 -34.59 19.31
C ILE A 7 -36.20 -35.79 20.25
N PRO A 8 -37.19 -36.68 20.13
CA PRO A 8 -37.23 -37.89 20.93
C PRO A 8 -35.93 -38.68 20.75
N ARG A 9 -35.34 -39.14 21.85
CA ARG A 9 -34.15 -40.00 21.77
C ARG A 9 -34.54 -41.32 21.10
N GLY A 10 -33.89 -41.65 19.95
CA GLY A 10 -34.09 -42.92 19.26
C GLY A 10 -34.82 -42.85 17.93
N GLU A 11 -35.14 -41.66 17.40
CA GLU A 11 -35.65 -41.53 16.04
C GLU A 11 -34.56 -41.76 15.01
N LEU A 12 -34.87 -42.52 13.96
CA LEU A 12 -33.96 -42.77 12.85
C LEU A 12 -33.78 -41.51 12.00
N VAL A 13 -32.54 -41.19 11.74
CA VAL A 13 -32.18 -40.10 10.85
C VAL A 13 -32.52 -40.46 9.41
N THR A 14 -33.31 -39.64 8.77
CA THR A 14 -33.52 -39.71 7.32
C THR A 14 -32.43 -38.92 6.61
N LEU A 15 -31.60 -39.59 5.83
CA LEU A 15 -30.50 -39.04 5.09
C LEU A 15 -30.73 -39.24 3.59
N SER A 16 -30.52 -38.19 2.78
CA SER A 16 -30.53 -38.28 1.32
C SER A 16 -29.34 -37.51 0.76
N VAL A 17 -28.56 -38.17 -0.05
CA VAL A 17 -27.48 -37.56 -0.83
C VAL A 17 -27.86 -37.65 -2.31
N GLU A 18 -27.89 -36.52 -2.97
CA GLU A 18 -28.21 -36.41 -4.40
C GLU A 18 -27.00 -35.84 -5.14
N VAL A 19 -26.65 -36.49 -6.26
CA VAL A 19 -25.61 -36.03 -7.18
C VAL A 19 -26.23 -35.83 -8.55
N GLU A 20 -26.02 -34.66 -9.17
CA GLU A 20 -26.65 -34.22 -10.41
C GLU A 20 -28.19 -34.39 -10.38
N GLY A 21 -28.79 -34.18 -9.20
CA GLY A 21 -30.24 -34.27 -8.98
C GLY A 21 -30.77 -35.69 -8.82
N SER A 22 -29.94 -36.70 -8.82
CA SER A 22 -30.31 -38.11 -8.62
C SER A 22 -29.81 -38.62 -7.27
N VAL A 23 -30.66 -39.31 -6.52
CA VAL A 23 -30.23 -39.96 -5.28
C VAL A 23 -29.16 -41.00 -5.57
N ILE A 24 -28.08 -41.01 -4.78
CA ILE A 24 -27.01 -42.00 -4.95
C ILE A 24 -27.55 -43.40 -4.73
N PRO A 25 -27.04 -44.42 -5.49
CA PRO A 25 -27.47 -45.79 -5.32
C PRO A 25 -27.23 -46.34 -3.89
N GLU A 26 -28.12 -47.16 -3.38
CA GLU A 26 -28.01 -47.77 -2.04
C GLU A 26 -26.75 -48.63 -1.86
N VAL A 27 -26.18 -49.14 -2.95
CA VAL A 27 -24.89 -49.86 -2.95
C VAL A 27 -23.75 -48.99 -2.43
N ASN A 28 -23.84 -47.65 -2.59
CA ASN A 28 -22.90 -46.68 -2.03
C ASN A 28 -23.16 -46.52 -0.53
N ARG A 29 -22.53 -47.35 0.28
CA ARG A 29 -22.68 -47.35 1.73
C ARG A 29 -22.03 -46.14 2.35
N VAL A 30 -22.81 -45.08 2.60
CA VAL A 30 -22.37 -43.89 3.33
C VAL A 30 -22.05 -44.29 4.76
N TYR A 31 -20.79 -44.16 5.16
CA TYR A 31 -20.31 -44.43 6.52
C TYR A 31 -20.52 -43.20 7.42
N SER A 32 -20.10 -42.01 6.95
CA SER A 32 -20.29 -40.75 7.68
C SER A 32 -20.41 -39.57 6.75
N ILE A 33 -21.09 -38.54 7.22
CA ILE A 33 -21.13 -37.22 6.58
C ILE A 33 -20.80 -36.17 7.63
N GLU A 34 -19.89 -35.27 7.28
CA GLU A 34 -19.62 -34.05 8.03
C GLU A 34 -19.87 -32.85 7.13
N VAL A 35 -20.72 -31.91 7.59
CA VAL A 35 -20.97 -30.66 6.89
C VAL A 35 -20.53 -29.52 7.80
N GLU A 36 -19.59 -28.70 7.33
CA GLU A 36 -19.05 -27.57 8.07
C GLU A 36 -19.44 -26.23 7.41
N PHE A 37 -20.04 -25.37 8.19
CA PHE A 37 -20.24 -23.96 7.88
C PHE A 37 -19.44 -23.12 8.88
N MET A 38 -18.73 -22.11 8.41
CA MET A 38 -17.97 -21.22 9.28
C MET A 38 -17.93 -19.81 8.69
N VAL A 39 -18.08 -18.80 9.53
CA VAL A 39 -17.96 -17.39 9.17
C VAL A 39 -16.57 -17.12 8.58
N ASN A 40 -16.51 -16.34 7.50
CA ASN A 40 -15.29 -15.98 6.78
C ASN A 40 -14.51 -17.18 6.20
N LYS A 41 -15.20 -18.31 5.99
CA LYS A 41 -14.66 -19.52 5.37
C LYS A 41 -15.66 -20.10 4.38
N ILE A 42 -15.18 -20.75 3.33
CA ILE A 42 -16.05 -21.45 2.39
C ILE A 42 -16.63 -22.70 3.08
N SER A 43 -17.94 -22.86 2.98
CA SER A 43 -18.63 -24.02 3.54
C SER A 43 -18.27 -25.29 2.79
N SER A 44 -18.15 -26.40 3.51
CA SER A 44 -17.70 -27.68 2.97
C SER A 44 -18.52 -28.86 3.49
N ALA A 45 -18.45 -29.96 2.77
CA ALA A 45 -18.96 -31.24 3.23
C ALA A 45 -17.96 -32.35 2.89
N LYS A 46 -17.81 -33.28 3.80
CA LYS A 46 -17.04 -34.52 3.63
C LYS A 46 -17.98 -35.70 3.77
N ILE A 47 -17.99 -36.56 2.76
CA ILE A 47 -18.73 -37.80 2.76
C ILE A 47 -17.75 -38.96 2.72
N VAL A 48 -17.87 -39.91 3.63
CA VAL A 48 -17.08 -41.14 3.67
C VAL A 48 -17.98 -42.29 3.22
N ILE A 49 -17.58 -42.97 2.17
CA ILE A 49 -18.32 -44.08 1.56
C ILE A 49 -17.44 -45.32 1.65
N LEU A 50 -17.97 -46.42 2.18
CA LEU A 50 -17.24 -47.69 2.16
C LEU A 50 -17.10 -48.18 0.71
N ASP A 51 -15.88 -48.33 0.26
CA ASP A 51 -15.54 -48.67 -1.12
C ASP A 51 -14.28 -49.59 -1.15
N GLY A 52 -14.23 -50.46 -2.11
CA GLY A 52 -13.13 -51.41 -2.28
C GLY A 52 -13.46 -52.81 -1.80
N ASP A 53 -13.27 -53.76 -2.71
CA ASP A 53 -13.36 -55.22 -2.43
C ASP A 53 -11.97 -55.84 -2.61
N ALA A 54 -11.40 -56.25 -1.49
CA ALA A 54 -10.05 -56.86 -1.48
C ALA A 54 -9.97 -58.17 -2.28
N SER A 55 -11.08 -58.89 -2.46
CA SER A 55 -11.12 -60.14 -3.21
C SER A 55 -11.03 -59.92 -4.72
N THR A 56 -11.62 -58.85 -5.21
CA THR A 56 -11.67 -58.51 -6.64
C THR A 56 -10.70 -57.38 -7.01
N GLY A 57 -10.16 -56.66 -6.03
CA GLY A 57 -9.31 -55.47 -6.26
C GLY A 57 -10.05 -54.30 -6.88
N LYS A 58 -11.38 -54.24 -6.76
CA LYS A 58 -12.23 -53.22 -7.37
C LYS A 58 -12.68 -52.17 -6.36
N PHE A 59 -12.73 -50.92 -6.80
CA PHE A 59 -13.27 -49.78 -6.09
C PHE A 59 -14.42 -49.20 -6.94
N GLU A 60 -15.64 -49.68 -6.69
CA GLU A 60 -16.79 -49.39 -7.56
C GLU A 60 -17.30 -47.95 -7.40
N ALA A 61 -17.34 -47.42 -6.18
CA ALA A 61 -17.80 -46.03 -5.93
C ALA A 61 -16.80 -45.01 -6.51
N SER A 62 -15.51 -45.19 -6.24
CA SER A 62 -14.47 -44.27 -6.74
C SER A 62 -14.27 -44.31 -8.26
N SER A 63 -14.59 -45.45 -8.87
CA SER A 63 -14.48 -45.65 -10.32
C SER A 63 -15.75 -45.24 -11.07
N SER A 64 -16.84 -44.91 -10.36
CA SER A 64 -18.11 -44.50 -10.98
C SER A 64 -18.09 -43.03 -11.36
N ASP A 65 -18.95 -42.69 -12.34
CA ASP A 65 -19.18 -41.27 -12.72
C ASP A 65 -19.98 -40.47 -11.69
N THR A 66 -20.48 -41.14 -10.62
CA THR A 66 -21.32 -40.50 -9.59
C THR A 66 -20.56 -39.44 -8.84
N PHE A 67 -19.33 -39.71 -8.40
CA PHE A 67 -18.58 -38.81 -7.52
C PHE A 67 -17.48 -38.04 -8.25
N LEU A 68 -17.58 -37.86 -9.57
CA LEU A 68 -16.58 -37.11 -10.32
C LEU A 68 -16.46 -35.66 -9.80
N PRO A 69 -15.22 -35.14 -9.63
CA PRO A 69 -15.01 -33.75 -9.39
C PRO A 69 -15.68 -32.88 -10.48
N GLY A 70 -16.45 -31.89 -10.06
CA GLY A 70 -17.28 -31.06 -10.93
C GLY A 70 -18.78 -31.35 -10.80
N ASN A 71 -19.19 -32.53 -10.35
CA ASN A 71 -20.60 -32.85 -10.16
C ASN A 71 -21.20 -32.05 -9.01
N LYS A 72 -22.45 -31.60 -9.20
CA LYS A 72 -23.21 -30.89 -8.15
C LYS A 72 -23.77 -31.90 -7.15
N ILE A 73 -23.71 -31.54 -5.88
CA ILE A 73 -24.16 -32.40 -4.80
C ILE A 73 -25.13 -31.64 -3.88
N SER A 74 -26.13 -32.35 -3.34
CA SER A 74 -26.96 -31.87 -2.26
C SER A 74 -27.13 -32.94 -1.18
N ILE A 75 -27.05 -32.52 0.07
CA ILE A 75 -27.19 -33.35 1.27
C ILE A 75 -28.40 -32.87 2.03
N LYS A 76 -29.34 -33.78 2.29
CA LYS A 76 -30.55 -33.52 3.06
C LYS A 76 -30.58 -34.46 4.25
N ALA A 77 -30.96 -33.94 5.43
CA ALA A 77 -31.17 -34.75 6.63
C ALA A 77 -32.39 -34.29 7.41
N GLY A 78 -32.93 -35.21 8.18
CA GLY A 78 -34.12 -34.96 9.02
C GLY A 78 -34.49 -36.16 9.83
N TYR A 79 -35.71 -36.18 10.33
CA TYR A 79 -36.30 -37.26 11.12
C TYR A 79 -37.67 -37.61 10.55
N GLU A 80 -38.23 -38.78 10.89
CA GLU A 80 -39.57 -39.19 10.52
C GLU A 80 -39.91 -39.07 9.01
N SER A 81 -38.95 -39.36 8.14
CA SER A 81 -39.08 -39.23 6.69
C SER A 81 -39.17 -37.78 6.16
N GLU A 82 -39.08 -36.78 7.02
CA GLU A 82 -38.92 -35.38 6.61
C GLU A 82 -37.44 -35.01 6.57
N SER A 83 -36.91 -34.68 5.39
CA SER A 83 -35.55 -34.22 5.26
C SER A 83 -35.49 -32.79 4.74
N LYS A 84 -34.62 -31.98 5.33
CA LYS A 84 -34.34 -30.59 4.90
C LYS A 84 -32.97 -30.51 4.31
N LEU A 85 -32.79 -29.58 3.35
CA LEU A 85 -31.50 -29.32 2.75
C LEU A 85 -30.52 -28.82 3.81
N LEU A 86 -29.45 -29.56 4.04
CA LEU A 86 -28.30 -29.13 4.86
C LEU A 86 -27.24 -28.44 4.01
N PHE A 87 -26.82 -29.08 2.92
CA PHE A 87 -25.71 -28.60 2.11
C PHE A 87 -26.00 -28.76 0.62
N LYS A 88 -25.59 -27.78 -0.17
CA LYS A 88 -25.55 -27.84 -1.62
C LYS A 88 -24.25 -27.24 -2.11
N GLY A 89 -23.55 -27.96 -2.98
CA GLY A 89 -22.24 -27.53 -3.48
C GLY A 89 -21.78 -28.34 -4.68
N ILE A 90 -20.47 -28.41 -4.84
CA ILE A 90 -19.77 -29.09 -5.92
C ILE A 90 -18.71 -30.05 -5.34
N ILE A 91 -18.58 -31.22 -5.92
CA ILE A 91 -17.51 -32.17 -5.57
C ILE A 91 -16.20 -31.62 -6.14
N CYS A 92 -15.17 -31.49 -5.28
CA CYS A 92 -13.85 -30.96 -5.69
C CYS A 92 -12.72 -32.00 -5.56
N GLU A 93 -12.83 -32.92 -4.59
CA GLU A 93 -11.75 -33.87 -4.33
C GLU A 93 -12.31 -35.27 -4.06
N GLN A 94 -11.56 -36.28 -4.47
CA GLN A 94 -11.74 -37.67 -4.12
C GLN A 94 -10.46 -38.20 -3.49
N ASN A 95 -10.58 -38.82 -2.30
CA ASN A 95 -9.46 -39.46 -1.62
C ASN A 95 -9.79 -40.94 -1.36
N ILE A 96 -8.89 -41.83 -1.72
CA ILE A 96 -8.99 -43.27 -1.34
C ILE A 96 -8.22 -43.45 -0.03
N CYS A 97 -8.90 -44.00 0.97
CA CYS A 97 -8.32 -44.33 2.26
C CYS A 97 -8.42 -45.81 2.49
N VAL A 98 -7.29 -46.46 2.78
CA VAL A 98 -7.23 -47.85 3.18
C VAL A 98 -6.51 -47.95 4.52
N ASN A 99 -7.20 -48.38 5.55
CA ASN A 99 -6.65 -48.49 6.90
C ASN A 99 -7.27 -49.69 7.65
N ASP A 100 -6.74 -49.99 8.84
CA ASP A 100 -7.15 -51.10 9.66
C ASP A 100 -8.42 -50.86 10.49
N GLN A 101 -8.89 -49.63 10.58
CA GLN A 101 -10.05 -49.25 11.39
C GLN A 101 -11.36 -49.36 10.61
N ILE A 102 -11.43 -48.78 9.41
CA ILE A 102 -12.64 -48.77 8.57
C ILE A 102 -12.51 -49.63 7.32
N GLY A 103 -11.32 -50.26 7.09
CA GLY A 103 -11.05 -51.01 5.88
C GLY A 103 -10.68 -50.08 4.72
N SER A 104 -11.44 -50.13 3.63
CA SER A 104 -11.26 -49.22 2.49
C SER A 104 -12.48 -48.34 2.30
N ALA A 105 -12.23 -47.07 1.99
CA ALA A 105 -13.25 -46.05 1.82
C ALA A 105 -12.86 -45.01 0.75
N LEU A 106 -13.88 -44.42 0.13
CA LEU A 106 -13.80 -43.22 -0.67
C LEU A 106 -14.20 -42.02 0.20
N GLU A 107 -13.35 -41.01 0.32
CA GLU A 107 -13.69 -39.72 0.88
C GLU A 107 -13.98 -38.71 -0.25
N VAL A 108 -15.19 -38.17 -0.27
CA VAL A 108 -15.63 -37.16 -1.23
C VAL A 108 -15.69 -35.83 -0.52
N ILE A 109 -14.86 -34.87 -0.98
CA ILE A 109 -14.80 -33.52 -0.44
C ILE A 109 -15.56 -32.58 -1.35
N CYS A 110 -16.52 -31.88 -0.77
CA CYS A 110 -17.40 -30.96 -1.47
C CYS A 110 -17.28 -29.56 -0.87
N TYR A 111 -17.39 -28.55 -1.71
CA TYR A 111 -17.40 -27.14 -1.28
C TYR A 111 -18.66 -26.46 -1.81
N ASP A 112 -19.10 -25.41 -1.10
CA ASP A 112 -20.07 -24.47 -1.62
C ASP A 112 -19.57 -23.87 -2.94
N MET A 113 -20.49 -23.53 -3.84
CA MET A 113 -20.17 -22.96 -5.15
C MET A 113 -19.28 -21.71 -5.05
N SER A 114 -19.29 -21.03 -3.92
CA SER A 114 -18.43 -19.87 -3.64
C SER A 114 -16.93 -20.20 -3.62
N ILE A 115 -16.54 -21.49 -3.60
CA ILE A 115 -15.11 -21.90 -3.74
C ILE A 115 -14.45 -21.31 -4.98
N GLN A 116 -15.21 -21.04 -6.04
CA GLN A 116 -14.71 -20.40 -7.26
C GLN A 116 -14.04 -19.05 -7.00
N THR A 117 -14.45 -18.33 -5.95
CA THR A 117 -13.90 -17.02 -5.60
C THR A 117 -12.51 -17.10 -4.94
N THR A 118 -12.10 -18.28 -4.49
CA THR A 118 -10.81 -18.53 -3.82
C THR A 118 -9.68 -18.88 -4.77
N VAL A 119 -10.00 -19.14 -6.03
CA VAL A 119 -9.04 -19.62 -7.03
C VAL A 119 -8.67 -18.51 -7.99
N GLY A 120 -7.37 -18.33 -8.19
CA GLY A 120 -6.84 -17.29 -9.07
C GLY A 120 -6.74 -15.93 -8.37
N ARG A 121 -5.55 -15.35 -8.43
CA ARG A 121 -5.28 -14.01 -7.91
C ARG A 121 -5.60 -12.98 -8.98
N LYS A 122 -6.15 -11.86 -8.57
CA LYS A 122 -6.55 -10.78 -9.47
C LYS A 122 -6.00 -9.45 -9.00
N SER A 123 -5.82 -8.54 -9.96
CA SER A 123 -5.52 -7.13 -9.70
C SER A 123 -6.56 -6.28 -10.41
N LYS A 124 -7.29 -5.46 -9.65
CA LYS A 124 -8.36 -4.59 -10.13
C LYS A 124 -8.40 -3.31 -9.32
N THR A 125 -8.66 -2.20 -9.97
CA THR A 125 -8.90 -0.92 -9.32
C THR A 125 -10.38 -0.58 -9.39
N PHE A 126 -10.95 -0.21 -8.26
CA PHE A 126 -12.32 0.29 -8.12
C PHE A 126 -12.24 1.79 -7.84
N THR A 127 -13.04 2.58 -8.54
CA THR A 127 -13.05 4.05 -8.43
C THR A 127 -14.45 4.52 -8.09
N ASP A 128 -14.55 5.42 -7.11
CA ASP A 128 -15.80 6.04 -6.64
C ASP A 128 -16.89 5.03 -6.28
N GLN A 129 -16.51 3.95 -5.58
CA GLN A 129 -17.41 2.86 -5.20
C GLN A 129 -17.44 2.64 -3.69
N LYS A 130 -18.57 2.12 -3.21
CA LYS A 130 -18.71 1.59 -1.85
C LYS A 130 -18.21 0.16 -1.81
N ASP A 131 -17.78 -0.32 -0.64
CA ASP A 131 -17.41 -1.72 -0.45
C ASP A 131 -18.56 -2.66 -0.86
N SER A 132 -19.80 -2.33 -0.50
CA SER A 132 -20.97 -3.12 -0.88
C SER A 132 -21.18 -3.25 -2.40
N ASP A 133 -20.80 -2.25 -3.17
CA ASP A 133 -20.94 -2.26 -4.63
C ASP A 133 -19.80 -3.06 -5.28
N MET A 134 -18.59 -2.95 -4.72
CA MET A 134 -17.46 -3.80 -5.12
C MET A 134 -17.76 -5.27 -4.91
N TRP A 135 -18.31 -5.66 -3.74
CA TRP A 135 -18.70 -7.05 -3.46
C TRP A 135 -19.76 -7.58 -4.44
N ARG A 136 -20.80 -6.77 -4.74
CA ARG A 136 -21.82 -7.14 -5.75
C ARG A 136 -21.20 -7.35 -7.12
N SER A 137 -20.32 -6.43 -7.54
CA SER A 137 -19.62 -6.55 -8.82
C SER A 137 -18.79 -7.82 -8.89
N ILE A 138 -18.06 -8.17 -7.82
CA ILE A 138 -17.23 -9.38 -7.76
C ILE A 138 -18.11 -10.63 -7.81
N ILE A 139 -19.13 -10.72 -6.96
CA ILE A 139 -20.00 -11.92 -6.91
C ILE A 139 -20.76 -12.10 -8.23
N GLY A 140 -21.16 -11.00 -8.88
CA GLY A 140 -21.83 -11.02 -10.17
C GLY A 140 -21.01 -11.62 -11.33
N ASP A 141 -19.69 -11.65 -11.20
CA ASP A 141 -18.79 -12.28 -12.18
C ASP A 141 -18.86 -13.83 -12.14
N TYR A 142 -19.52 -14.43 -11.12
CA TYR A 142 -19.58 -15.88 -10.90
C TYR A 142 -20.98 -16.45 -11.14
N SER A 143 -21.10 -17.32 -12.12
CA SER A 143 -22.37 -18.00 -12.41
C SER A 143 -22.77 -18.98 -11.29
N GLY A 144 -24.04 -18.99 -10.91
CA GLY A 144 -24.58 -19.89 -9.89
C GLY A 144 -24.40 -19.40 -8.45
N LEU A 145 -23.83 -18.21 -8.24
CA LEU A 145 -23.83 -17.52 -6.95
C LEU A 145 -24.99 -16.53 -6.86
N SER A 146 -25.46 -16.33 -5.65
CA SER A 146 -26.42 -15.28 -5.28
C SER A 146 -25.87 -14.49 -4.08
N GLU A 147 -26.39 -13.28 -3.87
CA GLU A 147 -25.91 -12.39 -2.84
C GLU A 147 -26.97 -11.96 -1.84
N ASN A 148 -26.52 -11.60 -0.64
CA ASN A 148 -27.29 -10.85 0.35
C ASN A 148 -26.33 -9.89 1.07
N ILE A 149 -26.23 -8.66 0.57
CA ILE A 149 -25.21 -7.70 0.98
C ILE A 149 -25.86 -6.49 1.62
N SER A 150 -25.51 -6.22 2.88
CA SER A 150 -25.84 -4.97 3.55
C SER A 150 -25.05 -3.81 2.94
N SER A 151 -25.71 -2.67 2.74
CA SER A 151 -25.07 -1.46 2.23
C SER A 151 -24.00 -0.92 3.17
N THR A 152 -22.88 -0.45 2.60
CA THR A 152 -21.88 0.37 3.30
C THR A 152 -22.06 1.84 2.95
N ASN A 153 -21.59 2.73 3.82
CA ASN A 153 -21.80 4.18 3.63
C ASN A 153 -20.63 4.87 2.92
N LEU A 154 -19.42 4.43 3.18
CA LEU A 154 -18.18 5.03 2.64
C LEU A 154 -18.05 4.81 1.14
N ILE A 155 -17.81 5.90 0.42
CA ILE A 155 -17.42 5.88 -0.99
C ILE A 155 -15.91 6.05 -1.05
N TRP A 156 -15.22 5.06 -1.61
CA TRP A 156 -13.79 5.08 -1.81
C TRP A 156 -13.47 5.78 -3.14
N PRO A 157 -12.70 6.87 -3.14
CA PRO A 157 -12.23 7.48 -4.39
C PRO A 157 -11.43 6.48 -5.22
N GLN A 158 -10.65 5.64 -4.53
CA GLN A 158 -9.89 4.55 -5.12
C GLN A 158 -9.68 3.44 -4.11
N GLN A 159 -9.98 2.20 -4.49
CA GLN A 159 -9.67 0.98 -3.75
C GLN A 159 -9.01 -0.01 -4.70
N VAL A 160 -7.95 -0.67 -4.23
CA VAL A 160 -7.17 -1.60 -5.06
C VAL A 160 -7.27 -3.01 -4.48
N GLN A 161 -7.70 -3.94 -5.30
CA GLN A 161 -7.42 -5.35 -5.15
C GLN A 161 -6.08 -5.61 -5.84
N TYR A 162 -5.08 -6.08 -5.13
CA TYR A 162 -3.75 -6.33 -5.69
C TYR A 162 -3.29 -7.75 -5.40
N ASP A 163 -3.07 -8.52 -6.46
CA ASP A 163 -2.57 -9.90 -6.43
C ASP A 163 -3.17 -10.73 -5.27
N THR A 164 -4.49 -10.70 -5.15
CA THR A 164 -5.25 -11.42 -4.13
C THR A 164 -6.48 -12.08 -4.75
N THR A 165 -6.99 -13.14 -4.10
CA THR A 165 -8.24 -13.78 -4.54
C THR A 165 -9.43 -12.85 -4.31
N ASP A 166 -10.50 -13.04 -5.06
CA ASP A 166 -11.75 -12.30 -4.84
C ASP A 166 -12.30 -12.56 -3.43
N TRP A 167 -12.19 -13.79 -2.95
CA TRP A 167 -12.58 -14.16 -1.59
C TRP A 167 -11.81 -13.39 -0.53
N ASP A 168 -10.48 -13.42 -0.58
CA ASP A 168 -9.63 -12.76 0.41
C ASP A 168 -9.84 -11.24 0.42
N PHE A 169 -10.04 -10.64 -0.76
CA PHE A 169 -10.37 -9.23 -0.87
C PHE A 169 -11.72 -8.92 -0.23
N MET A 170 -12.78 -9.68 -0.56
CA MET A 170 -14.12 -9.46 0.00
C MET A 170 -14.13 -9.60 1.52
N VAL A 171 -13.52 -10.67 2.07
CA VAL A 171 -13.48 -10.90 3.52
C VAL A 171 -12.68 -9.83 4.24
N SER A 172 -11.51 -9.44 3.70
CA SER A 172 -10.69 -8.39 4.30
C SER A 172 -11.43 -7.05 4.36
N ARG A 173 -12.15 -6.69 3.28
CA ARG A 173 -12.95 -5.46 3.24
C ARG A 173 -14.20 -5.55 4.13
N ALA A 174 -14.84 -6.72 4.21
CA ALA A 174 -15.97 -6.95 5.11
C ALA A 174 -15.53 -6.75 6.56
N GLU A 175 -14.43 -7.36 6.96
CA GLU A 175 -13.88 -7.23 8.31
C GLU A 175 -13.51 -5.78 8.67
N ALA A 176 -12.96 -5.02 7.71
CA ALA A 176 -12.64 -3.60 7.90
C ALA A 176 -13.90 -2.73 8.17
N ASN A 177 -15.09 -3.19 7.77
CA ASN A 177 -16.38 -2.58 8.05
C ASN A 177 -17.10 -3.19 9.28
N GLY A 178 -16.47 -4.13 9.99
CA GLY A 178 -17.11 -4.87 11.08
C GLY A 178 -18.19 -5.86 10.61
N PHE A 179 -18.12 -6.29 9.35
CA PHE A 179 -19.05 -7.26 8.75
C PHE A 179 -18.43 -8.65 8.76
N ILE A 180 -19.29 -9.65 8.59
CA ILE A 180 -18.93 -11.05 8.41
C ILE A 180 -19.37 -11.53 7.02
N VAL A 181 -18.71 -12.55 6.52
CA VAL A 181 -19.07 -13.23 5.27
C VAL A 181 -19.51 -14.65 5.58
N THR A 182 -20.67 -15.03 5.06
CA THR A 182 -21.20 -16.41 5.18
C THR A 182 -21.50 -16.96 3.80
N THR A 183 -21.28 -18.27 3.61
CA THR A 183 -21.58 -19.00 2.38
C THR A 183 -22.52 -20.14 2.68
N ILE A 184 -23.73 -20.11 2.14
CA ILE A 184 -24.75 -21.13 2.37
C ILE A 184 -25.45 -21.46 1.05
N ASN A 185 -25.23 -22.66 0.52
CA ASN A 185 -25.92 -23.19 -0.65
C ASN A 185 -25.81 -22.31 -1.91
N GLY A 186 -24.64 -21.74 -2.16
CA GLY A 186 -24.37 -20.83 -3.29
C GLY A 186 -24.78 -19.38 -3.04
N LYS A 187 -25.19 -19.05 -1.82
CA LYS A 187 -25.51 -17.68 -1.43
C LYS A 187 -24.41 -17.11 -0.54
N ILE A 188 -23.80 -16.01 -0.97
CA ILE A 188 -22.84 -15.24 -0.19
C ILE A 188 -23.59 -14.10 0.50
N SER A 189 -23.55 -14.07 1.85
CA SER A 189 -24.11 -12.97 2.62
C SER A 189 -23.00 -12.19 3.30
N ILE A 190 -23.03 -10.84 3.20
CA ILE A 190 -22.06 -9.93 3.84
C ILE A 190 -22.85 -8.91 4.64
N GLN A 191 -22.78 -9.03 5.97
CA GLN A 191 -23.60 -8.22 6.88
C GLN A 191 -22.94 -8.10 8.26
N LYS A 192 -23.49 -7.22 9.11
CA LYS A 192 -23.07 -7.13 10.51
C LYS A 192 -23.49 -8.38 11.28
N PRO A 193 -22.72 -8.81 12.30
CA PRO A 193 -23.13 -9.95 13.14
C PRO A 193 -24.44 -9.73 13.89
N ASP A 194 -24.82 -8.49 14.14
CA ASP A 194 -26.05 -8.09 14.85
C ASP A 194 -27.21 -7.68 13.91
N ALA A 195 -27.10 -8.01 12.62
CA ALA A 195 -28.16 -7.69 11.65
C ALA A 195 -29.49 -8.32 12.00
N ASP A 196 -29.51 -9.53 12.58
CA ASP A 196 -30.66 -10.20 13.17
C ASP A 196 -30.19 -10.99 14.41
N THR A 197 -30.57 -10.53 15.58
CA THR A 197 -30.24 -11.15 16.88
C THR A 197 -31.30 -12.10 17.38
N THR A 198 -32.34 -12.39 16.57
CA THR A 198 -33.40 -13.32 16.95
C THR A 198 -32.86 -14.74 17.08
N SER A 199 -32.99 -15.33 18.27
CA SER A 199 -32.55 -16.71 18.50
C SER A 199 -33.45 -17.69 17.74
N VAL A 200 -32.85 -18.61 17.02
CA VAL A 200 -33.54 -19.64 16.23
C VAL A 200 -33.73 -20.94 17.00
N LEU A 201 -32.93 -21.18 18.06
CA LEU A 201 -32.93 -22.41 18.82
C LEU A 201 -32.67 -22.15 20.31
N ASN A 202 -33.45 -22.79 21.20
CA ASN A 202 -33.14 -22.85 22.62
C ASN A 202 -32.41 -24.16 22.94
N ILE A 203 -31.24 -24.04 23.58
CA ILE A 203 -30.44 -25.17 24.07
C ILE A 203 -30.34 -25.08 25.59
N GLU A 204 -30.82 -26.13 26.27
CA GLU A 204 -31.00 -26.14 27.71
C GLU A 204 -30.29 -27.32 28.36
N TYR A 205 -29.55 -27.03 29.45
CA TYR A 205 -28.89 -28.05 30.25
C TYR A 205 -29.94 -28.99 30.90
N GLY A 206 -29.70 -30.31 30.80
CA GLY A 206 -30.63 -31.33 31.25
C GLY A 206 -31.74 -31.69 30.25
N ASN A 207 -31.78 -31.00 29.09
CA ASN A 207 -32.77 -31.29 28.03
C ASN A 207 -32.02 -31.69 26.72
N ASN A 208 -31.71 -30.74 25.85
CA ASN A 208 -31.14 -30.96 24.52
C ASN A 208 -29.67 -30.59 24.40
N LEU A 209 -29.02 -30.13 25.47
CA LEU A 209 -27.60 -29.87 25.53
C LEU A 209 -26.82 -31.18 25.77
N TYR A 210 -26.01 -31.60 24.80
CA TYR A 210 -25.17 -32.81 24.91
C TYR A 210 -23.78 -32.51 25.49
N ALA A 211 -23.15 -31.41 25.04
CA ALA A 211 -21.86 -30.95 25.54
C ALA A 211 -21.76 -29.44 25.42
N LEU A 212 -21.07 -28.84 26.36
CA LEU A 212 -20.71 -27.44 26.35
C LEU A 212 -19.26 -27.28 26.81
N HIS A 213 -18.49 -26.60 26.02
CA HIS A 213 -17.19 -26.04 26.43
C HIS A 213 -17.18 -24.57 26.06
N ALA A 214 -17.18 -23.69 27.02
CA ALA A 214 -17.19 -22.25 26.79
C ALA A 214 -16.27 -21.53 27.76
N ASN A 215 -15.65 -20.46 27.29
CA ASN A 215 -14.81 -19.60 28.09
C ASN A 215 -15.34 -18.14 28.07
N LEU A 216 -15.18 -17.44 29.18
CA LEU A 216 -15.41 -16.02 29.31
C LEU A 216 -14.03 -15.34 29.40
N ASN A 217 -13.73 -14.47 28.46
CA ASN A 217 -12.40 -13.85 28.34
C ASN A 217 -12.46 -12.35 28.59
N ALA A 218 -11.76 -11.88 29.63
CA ALA A 218 -11.64 -10.47 29.98
C ALA A 218 -10.45 -9.79 29.25
N ILE A 219 -9.42 -10.56 28.85
CA ILE A 219 -8.18 -10.00 28.27
C ILE A 219 -8.44 -9.26 26.95
N ARG A 220 -9.43 -9.72 26.19
CA ARG A 220 -9.77 -9.20 24.85
C ARG A 220 -10.87 -8.15 24.87
N GLN A 221 -11.38 -7.79 26.05
CA GLN A 221 -12.46 -6.82 26.16
C GLN A 221 -11.91 -5.40 26.20
N LEU A 222 -12.51 -4.54 25.37
CA LEU A 222 -12.09 -3.16 25.22
C LEU A 222 -13.21 -2.22 25.69
N ASN A 223 -12.81 -1.16 26.42
CA ASN A 223 -13.71 -0.07 26.80
C ASN A 223 -13.81 0.98 25.72
N THR A 224 -12.65 1.42 25.23
CA THR A 224 -12.53 2.48 24.24
C THR A 224 -11.53 2.06 23.17
N VAL A 225 -11.81 2.40 21.93
CA VAL A 225 -10.86 2.25 20.80
C VAL A 225 -10.61 3.63 20.22
N GLN A 226 -9.35 4.00 20.09
CA GLN A 226 -8.90 5.25 19.51
C GLN A 226 -8.12 4.95 18.22
N ALA A 227 -8.64 5.37 17.08
CA ALA A 227 -7.92 5.32 15.82
C ALA A 227 -7.24 6.64 15.52
N THR A 228 -5.97 6.58 15.08
CA THR A 228 -5.13 7.73 14.77
C THR A 228 -4.53 7.58 13.38
N SER A 229 -4.53 8.66 12.61
CA SER A 229 -3.99 8.75 11.27
C SER A 229 -3.22 10.05 11.08
N TRP A 230 -2.23 10.06 10.19
CA TRP A 230 -1.46 11.25 9.85
C TRP A 230 -2.06 11.94 8.62
N ASP A 231 -2.51 13.19 8.79
CA ASP A 231 -2.88 14.07 7.68
C ASP A 231 -1.66 14.88 7.22
N TYR A 232 -1.08 14.48 6.10
CA TYR A 232 0.08 15.17 5.55
C TYR A 232 -0.26 16.55 4.93
N ALA A 233 -1.54 16.81 4.59
CA ALA A 233 -1.94 18.08 4.00
C ALA A 233 -1.95 19.19 5.05
N ASN A 234 -2.47 18.90 6.24
CA ASN A 234 -2.51 19.83 7.36
C ASN A 234 -1.35 19.64 8.34
N GLN A 235 -0.55 18.55 8.17
CA GLN A 235 0.55 18.15 9.07
C GLN A 235 0.09 17.97 10.52
N GLU A 236 -1.06 17.30 10.72
CA GLU A 236 -1.64 17.03 12.03
C GLU A 236 -2.11 15.58 12.16
N LEU A 237 -2.33 15.16 13.40
CA LEU A 237 -2.94 13.86 13.70
C LEU A 237 -4.46 13.99 13.68
N ILE A 238 -5.10 13.17 12.87
CA ILE A 238 -6.55 12.95 12.94
C ILE A 238 -6.79 11.81 13.93
N GLN A 239 -7.65 12.04 14.91
CA GLN A 239 -8.00 11.05 15.93
C GLN A 239 -9.50 10.88 16.04
N LYS A 240 -9.95 9.64 16.20
CA LYS A 240 -11.34 9.30 16.43
C LYS A 240 -11.43 8.28 17.55
N GLU A 241 -12.23 8.58 18.54
CA GLU A 241 -12.52 7.72 19.68
C GLU A 241 -13.92 7.09 19.54
N THR A 242 -14.07 5.84 19.95
CA THR A 242 -15.34 5.13 20.01
C THR A 242 -15.42 4.33 21.30
N VAL A 243 -16.44 4.63 22.11
CA VAL A 243 -16.69 3.96 23.38
C VAL A 243 -17.54 2.71 23.17
N ASN A 244 -17.20 1.63 23.84
CA ASN A 244 -17.91 0.37 23.78
C ASN A 244 -19.15 0.39 24.67
N THR A 245 -20.30 0.06 24.12
CA THR A 245 -21.57 -0.03 24.83
C THR A 245 -22.17 -1.43 24.86
N TYR A 246 -21.43 -2.44 24.39
CA TYR A 246 -21.91 -3.81 24.24
C TYR A 246 -22.08 -4.53 25.58
N THR A 247 -23.24 -5.09 25.79
CA THR A 247 -23.55 -5.94 26.93
C THR A 247 -23.39 -7.43 26.61
N GLY A 248 -24.02 -7.90 25.53
CA GLY A 248 -23.99 -9.28 25.03
C GLY A 248 -24.55 -10.33 26.02
N PRO A 249 -24.32 -11.63 25.74
CA PRO A 249 -24.78 -12.72 26.59
C PRO A 249 -24.07 -12.72 27.96
N GLY A 250 -24.70 -13.41 28.93
CA GLY A 250 -24.26 -13.47 30.33
C GLY A 250 -24.59 -12.20 31.11
N ASN A 251 -24.16 -12.17 32.35
CA ASN A 251 -24.43 -11.07 33.29
C ASN A 251 -23.27 -10.11 33.52
N LEU A 252 -22.20 -10.22 32.75
CA LEU A 252 -21.06 -9.28 32.74
C LEU A 252 -20.98 -8.56 31.41
N SER A 253 -20.94 -7.22 31.44
CA SER A 253 -20.76 -6.41 30.26
C SER A 253 -19.30 -6.42 29.78
N SER A 254 -19.06 -6.07 28.54
CA SER A 254 -17.72 -5.87 27.97
C SER A 254 -16.93 -4.83 28.79
N ASN A 255 -17.59 -3.74 29.21
CA ASN A 255 -17.00 -2.71 30.05
C ASN A 255 -16.57 -3.23 31.44
N THR A 256 -17.39 -4.08 32.07
CA THR A 256 -17.03 -4.69 33.36
C THR A 256 -15.78 -5.56 33.23
N LEU A 257 -15.68 -6.30 32.13
CA LEU A 257 -14.56 -7.19 31.88
C LEU A 257 -13.30 -6.44 31.45
N SER A 258 -13.41 -5.36 30.66
CA SER A 258 -12.26 -4.53 30.26
C SER A 258 -11.54 -3.90 31.44
N ALA A 259 -12.28 -3.59 32.52
CA ALA A 259 -11.71 -3.06 33.75
C ALA A 259 -10.74 -4.03 34.45
N VAL A 260 -10.80 -5.34 34.15
CA VAL A 260 -9.88 -6.35 34.71
C VAL A 260 -8.44 -6.08 34.28
N ILE A 261 -8.23 -5.67 33.02
CA ILE A 261 -6.91 -5.31 32.50
C ILE A 261 -6.61 -3.82 32.75
N GLY A 262 -7.67 -2.97 32.77
CA GLY A 262 -7.54 -1.55 33.08
C GLY A 262 -6.87 -0.74 31.98
N LEU A 263 -6.92 -1.21 30.72
CA LEU A 263 -6.47 -0.43 29.57
C LEU A 263 -7.47 0.74 29.36
N SER A 264 -6.95 1.98 29.34
CA SER A 264 -7.78 3.16 29.09
C SER A 264 -8.34 3.13 27.67
N ASP A 265 -7.44 3.05 26.70
CA ASP A 265 -7.75 3.12 25.29
C ASP A 265 -6.96 2.06 24.51
N PHE A 266 -7.58 1.48 23.52
CA PHE A 266 -6.92 0.59 22.57
C PHE A 266 -6.59 1.36 21.29
N ASP A 267 -5.28 1.60 21.07
CA ASP A 267 -4.82 2.42 19.96
C ASP A 267 -4.72 1.64 18.65
N LEU A 268 -5.34 2.20 17.61
CA LEU A 268 -5.18 1.82 16.21
C LEU A 268 -4.44 2.95 15.51
N GLN A 269 -3.34 2.64 14.80
CA GLN A 269 -2.50 3.65 14.17
C GLN A 269 -2.25 3.34 12.70
N SER A 270 -2.37 4.35 11.84
CA SER A 270 -2.04 4.28 10.42
C SER A 270 -1.19 5.47 10.00
N PRO A 271 -0.05 5.24 9.32
CA PRO A 271 0.72 6.31 8.70
C PRO A 271 0.06 6.88 7.43
N ALA A 272 -0.92 6.15 6.86
CA ALA A 272 -1.68 6.60 5.71
C ALA A 272 -2.80 7.56 6.14
N PRO A 273 -3.16 8.58 5.33
CA PRO A 273 -4.22 9.51 5.65
C PRO A 273 -5.58 8.82 5.56
N ILE A 274 -6.16 8.51 6.71
CA ILE A 274 -7.48 7.92 6.86
C ILE A 274 -8.44 9.01 7.34
N LYS A 275 -9.60 9.16 6.67
CA LYS A 275 -10.60 10.16 7.02
C LYS A 275 -11.37 9.79 8.28
N ASN A 276 -12.03 10.76 8.91
CA ASN A 276 -12.78 10.56 10.16
C ASN A 276 -13.80 9.42 10.10
N ASP A 277 -14.60 9.34 9.03
CA ASP A 277 -15.62 8.28 8.89
C ASP A 277 -15.00 6.89 8.73
N GLU A 278 -13.83 6.82 8.09
CA GLU A 278 -13.07 5.57 7.95
C GLU A 278 -12.45 5.13 9.28
N LEU A 279 -11.92 6.09 10.07
CA LEU A 279 -11.40 5.82 11.42
C LEU A 279 -12.52 5.33 12.34
N GLU A 280 -13.72 5.90 12.24
CA GLU A 280 -14.87 5.44 12.99
C GLU A 280 -15.28 4.02 12.62
N ASN A 281 -15.34 3.68 11.33
CA ASN A 281 -15.61 2.31 10.88
C ASN A 281 -14.54 1.33 11.39
N TRP A 282 -13.27 1.72 11.37
CA TRP A 282 -12.18 0.89 11.88
C TRP A 282 -12.30 0.64 13.38
N ASN A 283 -12.63 1.68 14.16
CA ASN A 283 -12.92 1.53 15.59
C ASN A 283 -14.10 0.57 15.83
N GLN A 284 -15.20 0.74 15.11
CA GLN A 284 -16.36 -0.13 15.22
C GLN A 284 -16.03 -1.58 14.85
N ALA A 285 -15.27 -1.80 13.80
CA ALA A 285 -14.81 -3.13 13.40
C ALA A 285 -13.96 -3.80 14.49
N GLN A 286 -13.09 -3.05 15.16
CA GLN A 286 -12.30 -3.56 16.27
C GLN A 286 -13.18 -3.87 17.49
N LEU A 287 -14.18 -3.04 17.78
CA LEU A 287 -15.15 -3.30 18.85
C LEU A 287 -16.00 -4.53 18.58
N VAL A 288 -16.43 -4.77 17.33
CA VAL A 288 -17.13 -6.00 16.95
C VAL A 288 -16.30 -7.23 17.30
N LYS A 289 -15.02 -7.26 16.94
CA LYS A 289 -14.11 -8.38 17.29
C LYS A 289 -14.00 -8.57 18.80
N SER A 290 -13.77 -7.50 19.55
CA SER A 290 -13.72 -7.53 21.01
C SER A 290 -15.03 -8.09 21.61
N ASN A 291 -16.17 -7.56 21.19
CA ASN A 291 -17.48 -7.89 21.74
C ASN A 291 -17.86 -9.36 21.54
N TYR A 292 -17.65 -9.86 20.33
CA TYR A 292 -17.98 -11.25 20.00
C TYR A 292 -16.93 -12.26 20.48
N SER A 293 -15.74 -11.82 20.91
CA SER A 293 -14.76 -12.67 21.60
C SER A 293 -14.98 -12.79 23.11
N LYS A 294 -15.99 -12.11 23.67
CA LYS A 294 -16.30 -12.12 25.10
C LYS A 294 -16.57 -13.52 25.63
N ILE A 295 -17.43 -14.25 24.96
CA ILE A 295 -17.74 -15.65 25.24
C ILE A 295 -17.55 -16.44 23.96
N GLN A 296 -16.62 -17.37 23.99
CA GLN A 296 -16.32 -18.29 22.91
C GLN A 296 -16.45 -19.73 23.41
N GLY A 297 -16.84 -20.64 22.52
CA GLY A 297 -16.93 -22.05 22.90
C GLY A 297 -17.65 -22.88 21.88
N GLU A 298 -17.86 -24.15 22.22
CA GLU A 298 -18.60 -25.12 21.41
C GLU A 298 -19.79 -25.68 22.20
N VAL A 299 -20.90 -25.77 21.53
CA VAL A 299 -22.19 -26.27 22.05
C VAL A 299 -22.61 -27.43 21.15
N LYS A 300 -22.76 -28.62 21.69
CA LYS A 300 -23.23 -29.81 20.96
C LYS A 300 -24.67 -30.18 21.38
N CYS A 301 -25.53 -30.37 20.41
CA CYS A 301 -26.92 -30.77 20.61
C CYS A 301 -27.33 -31.87 19.61
N SER A 302 -28.56 -32.35 19.71
CA SER A 302 -29.15 -33.23 18.68
C SER A 302 -29.15 -32.56 17.31
N GLY A 303 -29.10 -33.37 16.25
CA GLY A 303 -29.10 -32.87 14.89
C GLY A 303 -30.28 -31.97 14.58
N THR A 304 -30.01 -30.83 13.97
CA THR A 304 -31.04 -29.88 13.57
C THR A 304 -30.62 -29.04 12.40
N SER A 305 -31.54 -28.78 11.47
CA SER A 305 -31.33 -27.88 10.33
C SER A 305 -31.70 -26.42 10.62
N LEU A 306 -32.17 -26.12 11.86
CA LEU A 306 -32.65 -24.78 12.21
C LEU A 306 -31.51 -23.76 12.34
N VAL A 307 -30.35 -24.19 12.81
CA VAL A 307 -29.21 -23.30 13.08
C VAL A 307 -28.32 -23.20 11.87
N GLN A 308 -28.04 -21.99 11.48
CA GLN A 308 -27.05 -21.63 10.45
C GLN A 308 -26.02 -20.65 11.01
N ILE A 309 -24.87 -20.51 10.36
CA ILE A 309 -23.88 -19.48 10.71
C ILE A 309 -24.49 -18.08 10.54
N GLY A 310 -24.15 -17.18 11.46
CA GLY A 310 -24.76 -15.85 11.51
C GLY A 310 -26.07 -15.76 12.29
N ASN A 311 -26.65 -16.90 12.71
CA ASN A 311 -27.81 -16.91 13.61
C ASN A 311 -27.39 -16.74 15.07
N TYR A 312 -28.41 -16.64 15.94
CA TYR A 312 -28.27 -16.69 17.38
C TYR A 312 -28.96 -17.92 17.95
N ILE A 313 -28.38 -18.48 19.02
CA ILE A 313 -28.96 -19.54 19.84
C ILE A 313 -29.02 -19.08 21.28
N THR A 314 -30.08 -19.46 22.00
CA THR A 314 -30.25 -19.17 23.43
C THR A 314 -29.75 -20.32 24.26
N LEU A 315 -28.76 -20.11 25.14
CA LEU A 315 -28.32 -21.06 26.14
C LEU A 315 -29.04 -20.82 27.47
N LYS A 316 -29.58 -21.90 28.06
CA LYS A 316 -30.30 -21.89 29.33
C LYS A 316 -29.77 -22.95 30.29
N GLY A 317 -29.81 -22.64 31.60
CA GLY A 317 -29.42 -23.58 32.65
C GLY A 317 -27.90 -23.81 32.78
N VAL A 318 -27.07 -22.98 32.14
CA VAL A 318 -25.59 -23.08 32.16
C VAL A 318 -24.93 -22.04 33.05
N GLY A 319 -25.68 -21.45 33.96
CA GLY A 319 -25.28 -20.42 34.90
C GLY A 319 -25.31 -19.01 34.32
N ASP A 320 -25.45 -18.02 35.21
CA ASP A 320 -25.67 -16.60 34.82
C ASP A 320 -24.56 -16.01 33.97
N ARG A 321 -23.36 -16.57 34.03
CA ARG A 321 -22.22 -16.09 33.22
C ARG A 321 -22.35 -16.45 31.74
N PHE A 322 -23.04 -17.55 31.41
CA PHE A 322 -23.10 -18.14 30.09
C PHE A 322 -24.51 -18.23 29.52
N ASN A 323 -25.56 -17.98 30.32
CA ASN A 323 -26.91 -17.91 29.82
C ASN A 323 -27.13 -16.72 28.87
N GLY A 324 -28.00 -16.86 27.89
CA GLY A 324 -28.40 -15.78 26.97
C GLY A 324 -28.24 -16.15 25.52
N ASP A 325 -28.35 -15.14 24.67
CA ASP A 325 -28.34 -15.29 23.22
C ASP A 325 -26.92 -15.17 22.68
N HIS A 326 -26.43 -16.24 22.08
CA HIS A 326 -25.08 -16.36 21.56
C HIS A 326 -25.06 -16.37 20.05
N PHE A 327 -24.15 -15.60 19.47
CA PHE A 327 -23.87 -15.58 18.03
C PHE A 327 -23.19 -16.88 17.61
N VAL A 328 -23.65 -17.50 16.51
CA VAL A 328 -23.13 -18.75 15.96
C VAL A 328 -22.14 -18.43 14.82
N SER A 329 -20.89 -18.73 15.05
CA SER A 329 -19.81 -18.52 14.07
C SER A 329 -19.45 -19.76 13.25
N ARG A 330 -19.76 -20.96 13.77
CA ARG A 330 -19.50 -22.24 13.07
C ARG A 330 -20.61 -23.22 13.39
N VAL A 331 -21.02 -24.00 12.40
CA VAL A 331 -21.95 -25.10 12.56
C VAL A 331 -21.34 -26.34 11.90
N VAL A 332 -21.25 -27.43 12.64
CA VAL A 332 -20.84 -28.74 12.12
C VAL A 332 -21.96 -29.73 12.33
N HIS A 333 -22.47 -30.30 11.26
CA HIS A 333 -23.35 -31.44 11.28
C HIS A 333 -22.54 -32.69 11.09
N HIS A 334 -22.65 -33.64 12.02
CA HIS A 334 -22.03 -34.94 11.91
C HIS A 334 -23.11 -36.03 11.90
N ILE A 335 -23.14 -36.83 10.85
CA ILE A 335 -24.09 -37.91 10.64
C ILE A 335 -23.29 -39.21 10.44
N SER A 336 -23.46 -40.18 11.31
CA SER A 336 -22.83 -41.50 11.23
C SER A 336 -23.65 -42.52 12.02
N GLU A 337 -23.65 -43.75 11.56
CA GLU A 337 -24.27 -44.91 12.25
C GLU A 337 -25.74 -44.68 12.64
N GLY A 338 -26.47 -43.87 11.86
CA GLY A 338 -27.89 -43.56 12.12
C GLY A 338 -28.10 -42.45 13.14
N ASP A 339 -27.04 -41.85 13.68
CA ASP A 339 -27.11 -40.69 14.58
C ASP A 339 -26.76 -39.39 13.85
N TRP A 340 -27.36 -38.30 14.29
CA TRP A 340 -27.07 -36.95 13.78
C TRP A 340 -26.89 -35.99 14.95
N THR A 341 -25.73 -35.32 14.96
CA THR A 341 -25.43 -34.27 15.94
C THR A 341 -25.09 -32.95 15.26
N THR A 342 -25.42 -31.85 15.91
CA THR A 342 -25.06 -30.48 15.50
C THR A 342 -24.17 -29.88 16.57
N THR A 343 -22.99 -29.42 16.17
CA THR A 343 -22.06 -28.68 17.01
C THR A 343 -22.00 -27.25 16.51
N CYS A 344 -22.30 -26.28 17.38
CA CYS A 344 -22.24 -24.85 17.11
C CYS A 344 -21.04 -24.24 17.83
N ALA A 345 -20.15 -23.55 17.14
CA ALA A 345 -19.23 -22.64 17.80
C ALA A 345 -19.91 -21.30 18.02
N ILE A 346 -19.78 -20.76 19.24
CA ILE A 346 -20.33 -19.47 19.66
C ILE A 346 -19.22 -18.41 19.80
N GLY A 347 -19.57 -17.17 19.52
CA GLY A 347 -18.64 -16.04 19.50
C GLY A 347 -17.80 -15.95 18.21
N LEU A 348 -16.93 -14.96 18.14
CA LEU A 348 -15.99 -14.75 17.02
C LEU A 348 -14.54 -14.68 17.53
N SER A 349 -13.60 -15.07 16.68
CA SER A 349 -12.18 -14.82 16.94
C SER A 349 -11.88 -13.32 16.83
N GLU A 350 -11.06 -12.81 17.74
CA GLU A 350 -10.55 -11.43 17.68
C GLU A 350 -9.42 -11.28 16.67
N GLU A 351 -8.83 -12.39 16.23
CA GLU A 351 -7.70 -12.35 15.33
C GLU A 351 -8.13 -11.92 13.91
N PRO A 352 -7.48 -10.89 13.33
CA PRO A 352 -7.79 -10.44 11.98
C PRO A 352 -7.68 -11.56 10.94
N PHE A 353 -8.60 -11.61 9.99
CA PHE A 353 -8.58 -12.55 8.86
C PHE A 353 -7.23 -12.56 8.13
N THR A 354 -6.66 -11.37 7.91
CA THR A 354 -5.36 -11.21 7.26
C THR A 354 -4.18 -11.80 8.04
N LYS A 355 -4.32 -12.05 9.34
CA LYS A 355 -3.34 -12.79 10.14
C LYS A 355 -3.54 -14.30 10.10
N GLN A 356 -4.80 -14.75 10.12
CA GLN A 356 -5.16 -16.16 10.07
C GLN A 356 -4.84 -16.79 8.70
N ASN A 357 -4.95 -15.99 7.63
CA ASN A 357 -4.79 -16.46 6.26
C ASN A 357 -3.56 -15.83 5.60
N LYS A 358 -2.94 -16.56 4.69
CA LYS A 358 -1.80 -16.09 3.91
C LYS A 358 -2.27 -15.18 2.77
N THR A 359 -2.83 -14.02 3.12
CA THR A 359 -3.33 -13.04 2.15
C THR A 359 -2.23 -12.22 1.49
N LYS A 360 -1.01 -12.23 2.08
CA LYS A 360 0.14 -11.50 1.54
C LYS A 360 0.65 -12.13 0.25
N VAL A 361 1.04 -11.27 -0.69
CA VAL A 361 1.82 -11.67 -1.86
C VAL A 361 3.15 -12.26 -1.39
N ASN A 362 3.57 -13.38 -1.96
CA ASN A 362 4.86 -13.97 -1.62
C ASN A 362 5.98 -13.12 -2.25
N PRO A 363 6.86 -12.53 -1.46
CA PRO A 363 8.05 -11.88 -2.02
C PRO A 363 9.10 -12.95 -2.35
N PRO A 364 9.93 -12.69 -3.31
CA PRO A 364 9.79 -12.08 -4.62
C PRO A 364 8.98 -12.98 -5.58
N SER A 365 7.67 -12.90 -5.51
CA SER A 365 6.74 -13.76 -6.29
C SER A 365 6.85 -15.28 -5.96
N GLY A 366 7.43 -15.62 -4.81
CA GLY A 366 7.67 -17.01 -4.38
C GLY A 366 8.84 -17.71 -5.08
N LEU A 367 9.65 -17.00 -5.85
CA LEU A 367 10.76 -17.58 -6.61
C LEU A 367 12.06 -17.65 -5.80
N LEU A 368 12.28 -16.71 -4.88
CA LEU A 368 13.45 -16.59 -4.01
C LEU A 368 13.04 -16.21 -2.60
N SER A 369 13.99 -16.23 -1.67
CA SER A 369 13.79 -15.62 -0.35
C SER A 369 13.78 -14.10 -0.47
N GLY A 370 12.74 -13.45 0.04
CA GLY A 370 12.61 -12.00 0.02
C GLY A 370 13.62 -11.28 0.91
N VAL A 371 14.10 -10.13 0.45
CA VAL A 371 14.98 -9.22 1.20
C VAL A 371 14.18 -7.99 1.61
N ASN A 372 13.86 -7.91 2.88
CA ASN A 372 13.04 -6.83 3.44
C ASN A 372 13.93 -5.73 4.04
N GLY A 373 13.52 -4.47 3.88
CA GLY A 373 14.18 -3.30 4.44
C GLY A 373 15.11 -2.58 3.47
N LEU A 374 15.89 -1.66 4.03
CA LEU A 374 16.89 -0.87 3.31
C LEU A 374 18.29 -1.27 3.79
N PHE A 375 19.24 -1.23 2.88
CA PHE A 375 20.63 -1.57 3.12
C PHE A 375 21.54 -0.43 2.71
N THR A 376 22.68 -0.30 3.35
CA THR A 376 23.75 0.55 2.88
C THR A 376 24.72 -0.28 2.02
N ALA A 377 25.20 0.33 0.97
CA ALA A 377 26.14 -0.28 0.03
C ALA A 377 27.22 0.72 -0.38
N THR A 378 28.35 0.21 -0.84
CA THR A 378 29.44 1.03 -1.39
C THR A 378 29.47 0.88 -2.89
N VAL A 379 29.58 1.99 -3.61
CA VAL A 379 29.71 2.02 -5.07
C VAL A 379 31.06 1.46 -5.51
N LYS A 380 31.05 0.45 -6.37
CA LYS A 380 32.26 -0.18 -6.95
C LYS A 380 32.52 0.27 -8.37
N LYS A 381 31.48 0.42 -9.19
CA LYS A 381 31.60 0.74 -10.61
C LYS A 381 30.36 1.46 -11.12
N ILE A 382 30.54 2.41 -12.01
CA ILE A 382 29.47 3.24 -12.58
C ILE A 382 29.40 3.15 -14.11
N ASP A 383 30.26 2.36 -14.72
CA ASP A 383 30.38 2.13 -16.15
C ASP A 383 30.36 0.63 -16.48
N GLU A 384 30.38 0.31 -17.76
CA GLU A 384 30.39 -1.07 -18.28
C GLU A 384 29.27 -1.96 -17.71
N ASP A 385 28.07 -1.39 -17.53
CA ASP A 385 26.88 -2.17 -17.23
C ASP A 385 26.63 -3.19 -18.36
N PRO A 386 26.62 -4.50 -18.07
CA PRO A 386 26.51 -5.53 -19.10
C PRO A 386 25.21 -5.48 -19.91
N GLU A 387 24.16 -4.84 -19.36
CA GLU A 387 22.88 -4.67 -20.04
C GLU A 387 22.63 -3.26 -20.60
N ASN A 388 23.61 -2.34 -20.44
CA ASN A 388 23.51 -0.93 -20.86
C ASN A 388 22.26 -0.20 -20.33
N GLN A 389 21.87 -0.45 -19.08
CA GLN A 389 20.68 0.13 -18.44
C GLN A 389 21.04 1.25 -17.45
N TYR A 390 22.27 1.80 -17.52
CA TYR A 390 22.78 2.85 -16.61
C TYR A 390 22.76 2.43 -15.13
N ARG A 391 22.99 1.12 -14.86
CA ARG A 391 23.09 0.59 -13.52
C ARG A 391 24.46 0.88 -12.91
N VAL A 392 24.51 0.87 -11.61
CA VAL A 392 25.70 1.06 -10.78
C VAL A 392 26.01 -0.25 -10.08
N LEU A 393 27.26 -0.70 -10.15
CA LEU A 393 27.71 -1.87 -9.39
C LEU A 393 27.97 -1.45 -7.94
N VAL A 394 27.23 -2.07 -7.01
CA VAL A 394 27.34 -1.80 -5.58
C VAL A 394 27.73 -3.05 -4.80
N ASP A 395 28.46 -2.86 -3.72
CA ASP A 395 28.79 -3.89 -2.75
C ASP A 395 27.95 -3.72 -1.49
N ILE A 396 27.16 -4.73 -1.18
CA ILE A 396 26.39 -4.81 0.06
C ILE A 396 27.13 -5.79 0.98
N PRO A 397 27.86 -5.34 2.00
CA PRO A 397 28.77 -6.18 2.78
C PRO A 397 28.09 -7.39 3.45
N LEU A 398 26.79 -7.28 3.77
CA LEU A 398 26.01 -8.35 4.40
C LEU A 398 25.60 -9.45 3.41
N PHE A 399 25.65 -9.21 2.11
CA PHE A 399 25.22 -10.21 1.10
C PHE A 399 26.37 -11.09 0.64
N ASN A 400 27.57 -10.53 0.51
CA ASN A 400 28.70 -11.29 0.03
C ASN A 400 30.03 -10.67 0.49
N ALA A 401 30.70 -11.34 1.41
CA ALA A 401 32.02 -10.91 1.90
C ALA A 401 33.13 -11.02 0.83
N SER A 402 32.93 -11.78 -0.27
CA SER A 402 33.91 -11.96 -1.37
C SER A 402 33.65 -11.05 -2.57
N GLY A 403 32.56 -10.36 -2.61
CA GLY A 403 32.24 -9.14 -3.26
C GLY A 403 32.35 -8.98 -4.77
N ASP A 404 31.62 -9.74 -5.59
CA ASP A 404 31.46 -9.37 -7.01
C ASP A 404 30.54 -8.16 -7.20
N GLY A 405 29.73 -7.85 -6.18
CA GLY A 405 28.76 -6.75 -6.19
C GLY A 405 27.46 -7.10 -6.92
N LEU A 406 26.51 -6.17 -6.87
CA LEU A 406 25.21 -6.27 -7.54
C LEU A 406 25.00 -5.02 -8.43
N TRP A 407 24.50 -5.24 -9.64
CA TRP A 407 24.12 -4.15 -10.53
C TRP A 407 22.76 -3.59 -10.11
N ALA A 408 22.74 -2.36 -9.59
CA ALA A 408 21.58 -1.65 -9.09
C ALA A 408 21.15 -0.52 -10.03
N ARG A 409 19.83 -0.37 -10.25
CA ARG A 409 19.31 0.83 -10.91
C ARG A 409 19.48 2.03 -9.99
N HIS A 410 19.84 3.18 -10.56
CA HIS A 410 19.96 4.43 -9.82
C HIS A 410 18.71 5.29 -10.02
N SER A 411 18.04 5.69 -8.93
CA SER A 411 16.95 6.66 -8.98
C SER A 411 17.51 8.08 -9.02
N SER A 412 16.97 8.91 -9.90
CA SER A 412 17.24 10.35 -9.95
C SER A 412 15.98 11.13 -9.60
N PHE A 413 16.13 12.33 -9.05
CA PHE A 413 14.98 13.21 -8.77
C PHE A 413 14.26 13.70 -10.04
N TYR A 414 14.92 13.63 -11.21
CA TYR A 414 14.32 13.91 -12.51
C TYR A 414 15.02 13.09 -13.59
N ALA A 415 14.27 12.22 -14.26
CA ALA A 415 14.75 11.43 -15.39
C ALA A 415 13.66 11.31 -16.45
N SER A 416 13.96 11.72 -17.68
CA SER A 416 13.04 11.68 -18.83
C SER A 416 13.81 11.42 -20.11
N ASN A 417 13.11 11.16 -21.22
CA ASN A 417 13.73 10.96 -22.52
C ASN A 417 14.44 12.25 -22.99
N ASN A 418 15.75 12.18 -23.20
CA ASN A 418 16.62 13.29 -23.57
C ASN A 418 16.58 14.50 -22.60
N ALA A 419 16.13 14.31 -21.35
CA ALA A 419 16.06 15.33 -20.32
C ALA A 419 16.22 14.74 -18.93
N GLY A 420 16.70 15.51 -17.97
CA GLY A 420 16.83 15.07 -16.58
C GLY A 420 18.04 15.61 -15.85
N ALA A 421 18.20 15.17 -14.62
CA ALA A 421 19.38 15.42 -13.80
C ALA A 421 20.26 14.17 -13.81
N PHE A 422 21.45 14.28 -14.36
CA PHE A 422 22.38 13.17 -14.47
C PHE A 422 23.52 13.35 -13.44
N PHE A 423 23.29 12.81 -12.24
CA PHE A 423 24.23 12.81 -11.12
C PHE A 423 24.42 11.37 -10.65
N MET A 424 25.44 10.70 -11.16
CA MET A 424 25.81 9.37 -10.69
C MET A 424 26.65 9.48 -9.43
N PRO A 425 26.50 8.54 -8.47
CA PRO A 425 27.38 8.50 -7.30
C PRO A 425 28.81 8.19 -7.72
N GLU A 426 29.80 8.62 -6.95
CA GLU A 426 31.19 8.31 -7.21
C GLU A 426 31.59 6.93 -6.66
N ILE A 427 32.62 6.33 -7.25
CA ILE A 427 33.21 5.09 -6.74
C ILE A 427 33.70 5.31 -5.31
N GLY A 428 33.24 4.46 -4.38
CA GLY A 428 33.54 4.57 -2.96
C GLY A 428 32.46 5.29 -2.13
N ASP A 429 31.47 5.90 -2.79
CA ASP A 429 30.34 6.52 -2.08
C ASP A 429 29.47 5.48 -1.41
N GLU A 430 28.88 5.87 -0.28
CA GLU A 430 27.86 5.11 0.41
C GLU A 430 26.48 5.46 -0.13
N VAL A 431 25.71 4.42 -0.49
CA VAL A 431 24.38 4.55 -1.06
C VAL A 431 23.36 3.71 -0.29
N VAL A 432 22.09 4.15 -0.30
CA VAL A 432 20.95 3.40 0.24
C VAL A 432 20.35 2.55 -0.86
N VAL A 433 20.24 1.25 -0.60
CA VAL A 433 19.70 0.25 -1.54
C VAL A 433 18.46 -0.38 -0.98
N GLY A 434 17.39 -0.41 -1.76
CA GLY A 434 16.20 -1.23 -1.57
C GLY A 434 16.08 -2.26 -2.68
N PHE A 435 15.04 -3.11 -2.61
CA PHE A 435 14.82 -4.17 -3.58
C PHE A 435 13.38 -4.11 -4.11
N LEU A 436 13.22 -4.13 -5.43
CA LEU A 436 11.91 -4.14 -6.06
C LEU A 436 11.21 -5.48 -5.74
N ASN A 437 10.02 -5.40 -5.17
CA ASN A 437 9.26 -6.57 -4.70
C ASN A 437 10.06 -7.49 -3.75
N GLU A 438 10.96 -6.92 -2.95
CA GLU A 438 11.87 -7.64 -2.04
C GLU A 438 12.79 -8.66 -2.77
N ASP A 439 12.93 -8.57 -4.10
CA ASP A 439 13.74 -9.50 -4.90
C ASP A 439 15.21 -9.09 -4.86
N PRO A 440 16.10 -9.93 -4.30
CA PRO A 440 17.53 -9.65 -4.23
C PRO A 440 18.19 -9.44 -5.59
N SER A 441 17.56 -9.90 -6.69
CA SER A 441 18.08 -9.74 -8.05
C SER A 441 17.83 -8.35 -8.64
N PHE A 442 16.95 -7.53 -8.03
CA PHE A 442 16.53 -6.23 -8.55
C PHE A 442 16.76 -5.09 -7.54
N PRO A 443 18.03 -4.82 -7.18
CA PRO A 443 18.35 -3.71 -6.30
C PRO A 443 18.12 -2.34 -6.98
N ILE A 444 17.72 -1.37 -6.15
CA ILE A 444 17.54 0.03 -6.56
C ILE A 444 18.22 0.96 -5.55
N ILE A 445 19.08 1.85 -6.03
CA ILE A 445 19.69 2.92 -5.25
C ILE A 445 18.67 4.04 -5.10
N LEU A 446 18.36 4.42 -3.86
CA LEU A 446 17.41 5.48 -3.53
C LEU A 446 18.09 6.84 -3.33
N GLY A 447 19.39 6.86 -3.04
CA GLY A 447 20.18 8.05 -2.85
C GLY A 447 21.55 7.74 -2.24
N SER A 448 22.37 8.78 -2.07
CA SER A 448 23.69 8.71 -1.43
C SER A 448 23.63 9.25 0.00
N LEU A 449 24.53 8.78 0.85
CA LEU A 449 24.63 9.19 2.25
C LEU A 449 25.97 9.89 2.50
N TYR A 450 25.92 10.97 3.27
CA TYR A 450 27.14 11.50 3.90
C TYR A 450 27.49 10.63 5.11
N SER A 451 28.79 10.32 5.25
CA SER A 451 29.33 9.57 6.38
C SER A 451 30.68 10.12 6.84
N ASN A 452 30.78 10.46 8.12
CA ASN A 452 32.03 10.95 8.72
C ASN A 452 32.87 9.76 9.23
N PRO A 453 34.18 9.65 8.89
CA PRO A 453 34.99 10.65 8.19
C PRO A 453 35.13 10.48 6.67
N LYS A 454 34.51 9.47 6.05
CA LYS A 454 34.84 9.07 4.68
C LYS A 454 34.15 9.92 3.61
N VAL A 455 32.84 10.14 3.69
CA VAL A 455 32.06 10.89 2.72
C VAL A 455 31.49 12.13 3.38
N LYS A 456 32.13 13.28 3.13
CA LYS A 456 31.76 14.56 3.77
C LYS A 456 31.19 15.53 2.74
N PRO A 457 30.34 16.47 3.17
CA PRO A 457 30.05 17.66 2.39
C PRO A 457 31.32 18.42 2.03
N SER A 458 31.27 19.25 1.00
CA SER A 458 32.38 20.16 0.65
C SER A 458 32.76 21.06 1.84
N GLU A 459 34.01 21.45 1.89
CA GLU A 459 34.52 22.30 2.96
C GLU A 459 33.71 23.60 3.04
N GLY A 460 33.29 23.99 4.25
CA GLY A 460 32.41 25.16 4.49
C GLY A 460 30.91 24.83 4.45
N LEU A 461 30.50 23.66 3.97
CA LEU A 461 29.11 23.23 4.00
C LEU A 461 28.84 22.39 5.27
N HIS A 462 28.32 23.03 6.31
CA HIS A 462 27.96 22.36 7.56
C HIS A 462 26.51 22.64 7.94
N PRO A 463 25.77 21.63 8.39
CA PRO A 463 24.43 21.85 8.92
C PRO A 463 24.47 22.82 10.11
N ASN A 464 23.61 23.80 10.11
CA ASN A 464 23.36 24.69 11.24
C ASN A 464 21.86 24.77 11.51
N GLN A 465 21.48 25.30 12.67
CA GLN A 465 20.08 25.36 13.07
C GLN A 465 19.19 26.15 12.09
N ASN A 466 19.75 27.18 11.44
CA ASN A 466 19.02 28.04 10.52
C ASN A 466 18.97 27.47 9.10
N ASN A 467 19.83 26.49 8.79
CA ASN A 467 19.93 25.84 7.47
C ASN A 467 19.96 26.84 6.29
N THR A 468 20.80 27.86 6.41
CA THR A 468 20.83 28.99 5.47
C THR A 468 21.61 28.72 4.20
N THR A 469 22.48 27.70 4.16
CA THR A 469 23.31 27.41 2.99
C THR A 469 22.87 26.11 2.31
N LYS A 470 22.63 26.16 1.01
CA LYS A 470 22.43 24.99 0.15
C LYS A 470 23.43 25.07 -1.01
N ALA A 471 23.92 23.91 -1.45
CA ALA A 471 24.87 23.89 -2.55
C ALA A 471 24.77 22.59 -3.39
N ILE A 472 25.15 22.72 -4.65
CA ILE A 472 25.50 21.61 -5.54
C ILE A 472 26.98 21.74 -5.87
N VAL A 473 27.77 20.74 -5.54
CA VAL A 473 29.23 20.74 -5.73
C VAL A 473 29.61 19.54 -6.58
N SER A 474 30.29 19.80 -7.70
CA SER A 474 30.83 18.75 -8.55
C SER A 474 32.15 18.22 -8.01
N LYS A 475 32.57 17.03 -8.45
CA LYS A 475 33.85 16.42 -8.07
C LYS A 475 35.07 17.31 -8.31
N SER A 476 35.04 18.14 -9.33
CA SER A 476 36.13 19.10 -9.64
C SER A 476 36.06 20.37 -8.82
N GLY A 477 35.05 20.56 -7.96
CA GLY A 477 34.89 21.77 -7.17
C GLY A 477 34.19 22.91 -7.91
N ILE A 478 33.37 22.62 -8.92
CA ILE A 478 32.43 23.61 -9.44
C ILE A 478 31.25 23.65 -8.48
N GLU A 479 30.93 24.83 -8.00
CA GLU A 479 29.92 25.02 -6.97
C GLU A 479 28.77 25.92 -7.45
N ILE A 480 27.51 25.54 -7.08
CA ILE A 480 26.34 26.37 -7.17
C ILE A 480 25.83 26.51 -5.73
N ILE A 481 25.83 27.73 -5.19
CA ILE A 481 25.55 28.00 -3.79
C ILE A 481 24.35 28.94 -3.67
N PHE A 482 23.45 28.63 -2.75
CA PHE A 482 22.36 29.48 -2.31
C PHE A 482 22.63 29.88 -0.85
N ASP A 483 22.74 31.17 -0.59
CA ASP A 483 22.84 31.76 0.74
C ASP A 483 21.53 32.47 1.06
N ASP A 484 20.64 31.76 1.78
CA ASP A 484 19.30 32.29 2.11
C ASP A 484 19.37 33.42 3.15
N GLU A 485 20.40 33.48 3.98
CA GLU A 485 20.55 34.53 4.99
C GLU A 485 20.86 35.88 4.35
N ASN A 486 21.73 35.88 3.36
CA ASN A 486 22.13 37.08 2.66
C ASN A 486 21.41 37.28 1.32
N GLN A 487 20.60 36.33 0.89
CA GLN A 487 19.90 36.33 -0.40
C GLN A 487 20.88 36.40 -1.57
N ILE A 488 21.91 35.56 -1.54
CA ILE A 488 22.97 35.51 -2.53
C ILE A 488 22.92 34.17 -3.28
N PHE A 489 22.97 34.24 -4.60
CA PHE A 489 23.19 33.08 -5.48
C PHE A 489 24.57 33.18 -6.12
N THR A 490 25.36 32.13 -5.99
CA THR A 490 26.73 32.10 -6.49
C THR A 490 27.00 30.88 -7.36
N ILE A 491 27.65 31.06 -8.50
CA ILE A 491 28.31 30.01 -9.26
C ILE A 491 29.80 30.29 -9.21
N VAL A 492 30.62 29.30 -8.83
CA VAL A 492 32.04 29.47 -8.76
C VAL A 492 32.78 28.24 -9.29
N THR A 493 33.86 28.47 -10.05
CA THR A 493 34.76 27.40 -10.50
C THR A 493 35.99 27.31 -9.59
N PRO A 494 36.77 26.21 -9.60
CA PRO A 494 37.99 26.09 -8.80
C PRO A 494 38.98 27.25 -8.97
N ASN A 495 39.08 27.78 -10.17
CA ASN A 495 39.97 28.91 -10.49
C ASN A 495 39.33 30.28 -10.22
N LYS A 496 38.22 30.30 -9.45
CA LYS A 496 37.54 31.54 -9.01
C LYS A 496 36.93 32.38 -10.15
N ASN A 497 36.53 31.72 -11.26
CA ASN A 497 35.55 32.37 -12.13
C ASN A 497 34.21 32.36 -11.41
N THR A 498 33.59 33.53 -11.24
CA THR A 498 32.36 33.66 -10.41
C THR A 498 31.25 34.39 -11.14
N VAL A 499 30.03 33.98 -10.84
CA VAL A 499 28.79 34.70 -11.13
C VAL A 499 28.03 34.85 -9.80
N VAL A 500 27.73 36.07 -9.40
CA VAL A 500 27.07 36.38 -8.15
C VAL A 500 25.85 37.24 -8.41
N LEU A 501 24.70 36.81 -7.91
CA LEU A 501 23.48 37.62 -7.79
C LEU A 501 23.28 37.89 -6.30
N ASP A 502 23.34 39.17 -5.93
CA ASP A 502 23.29 39.62 -4.54
C ASP A 502 22.13 40.61 -4.37
N ASP A 503 21.03 40.13 -3.81
CA ASP A 503 19.83 40.94 -3.58
C ASP A 503 20.03 41.92 -2.43
N LYS A 504 20.86 41.58 -1.45
CA LYS A 504 21.14 42.44 -0.30
C LYS A 504 21.90 43.71 -0.71
N GLU A 505 22.95 43.54 -1.48
CA GLU A 505 23.70 44.66 -2.03
C GLU A 505 23.13 45.18 -3.35
N LYS A 506 22.06 44.57 -3.86
CA LYS A 506 21.38 44.93 -5.13
C LYS A 506 22.38 44.96 -6.31
N GLN A 507 23.18 43.91 -6.42
CA GLN A 507 24.27 43.81 -7.35
C GLN A 507 24.29 42.48 -8.07
N ILE A 508 24.64 42.51 -9.35
CA ILE A 508 25.04 41.33 -10.13
C ILE A 508 26.48 41.48 -10.51
N SER A 509 27.35 40.48 -10.28
CA SER A 509 28.75 40.52 -10.67
C SER A 509 29.16 39.24 -11.41
N ILE A 510 29.98 39.41 -12.42
CA ILE A 510 30.65 38.34 -13.15
C ILE A 510 32.15 38.65 -13.14
N GLN A 511 32.95 37.75 -12.60
CA GLN A 511 34.39 37.93 -12.47
C GLN A 511 35.12 36.67 -12.94
N ASP A 512 36.18 36.86 -13.70
CA ASP A 512 37.09 35.78 -14.07
C ASP A 512 38.34 35.72 -13.16
N GLN A 513 39.12 34.64 -13.33
CA GLN A 513 40.37 34.44 -12.60
C GLN A 513 41.43 35.51 -12.87
N ASN A 514 41.31 36.29 -13.96
CA ASN A 514 42.25 37.33 -14.37
C ASN A 514 41.81 38.70 -13.88
N LYS A 515 40.81 38.78 -12.99
CA LYS A 515 40.22 40.00 -12.45
C LYS A 515 39.48 40.88 -13.46
N ASN A 516 39.14 40.36 -14.65
CA ASN A 516 38.17 41.03 -15.49
C ASN A 516 36.80 40.87 -14.86
N HIS A 517 36.01 41.95 -14.80
CA HIS A 517 34.67 41.85 -14.22
C HIS A 517 33.66 42.80 -14.85
N ILE A 518 32.41 42.34 -14.78
CA ILE A 518 31.19 43.12 -15.08
C ILE A 518 30.42 43.23 -13.80
N THR A 519 30.05 44.48 -13.43
CA THR A 519 29.22 44.75 -12.28
C THR A 519 27.98 45.53 -12.71
N MET A 520 26.81 45.09 -12.30
CA MET A 520 25.54 45.82 -12.42
C MET A 520 25.06 46.20 -11.02
N SER A 521 24.87 47.46 -10.74
CA SER A 521 24.46 47.95 -9.43
C SER A 521 23.55 49.18 -9.56
N LYS A 522 23.14 49.76 -8.43
CA LYS A 522 22.39 51.02 -8.41
C LYS A 522 23.10 52.17 -9.11
N ASP A 523 24.45 52.12 -9.19
CA ASP A 523 25.27 53.17 -9.81
C ASP A 523 25.45 52.95 -11.32
N GLY A 524 24.95 51.83 -11.87
CA GLY A 524 24.99 51.51 -13.28
C GLY A 524 25.76 50.24 -13.60
N ILE A 525 26.24 50.11 -14.83
CA ILE A 525 27.01 48.97 -15.33
C ILE A 525 28.47 49.41 -15.48
N SER A 526 29.36 48.62 -14.87
CA SER A 526 30.82 48.78 -14.98
C SER A 526 31.43 47.56 -15.64
N LEU A 527 32.29 47.80 -16.66
CA LEU A 527 33.17 46.80 -17.28
C LEU A 527 34.61 47.19 -16.95
N LYS A 528 35.34 46.30 -16.30
CA LYS A 528 36.74 46.52 -15.93
C LYS A 528 37.60 45.34 -16.33
N SER A 529 38.76 45.63 -16.92
CA SER A 529 39.80 44.66 -17.24
C SER A 529 41.16 45.24 -16.90
N GLU A 530 42.06 44.40 -16.40
CA GLU A 530 43.50 44.74 -16.26
C GLU A 530 44.22 44.68 -17.62
N ASN A 531 43.59 44.11 -18.63
CA ASN A 531 44.08 43.99 -20.01
C ASN A 531 43.14 44.76 -20.98
N ASN A 532 43.03 44.29 -22.19
CA ASN A 532 42.23 44.93 -23.23
C ASN A 532 40.72 44.63 -23.09
N ILE A 533 39.89 45.60 -23.42
CA ILE A 533 38.48 45.43 -23.71
C ILE A 533 38.29 45.68 -25.21
N SER A 534 37.79 44.69 -25.93
CA SER A 534 37.46 44.82 -27.36
C SER A 534 35.93 44.73 -27.54
N ILE A 535 35.36 45.67 -28.26
CA ILE A 535 33.94 45.66 -28.64
C ILE A 535 33.86 45.64 -30.16
N GLN A 536 33.40 44.57 -30.74
CA GLN A 536 33.31 44.34 -32.17
C GLN A 536 31.91 43.90 -32.58
N SER A 537 31.44 44.37 -33.70
CA SER A 537 30.14 43.96 -34.28
C SER A 537 30.27 43.92 -35.81
N ASP A 538 29.78 42.88 -36.46
CA ASP A 538 29.67 42.76 -37.92
C ASP A 538 28.64 43.73 -38.55
N LYS A 539 27.84 44.38 -37.74
CA LYS A 539 26.81 45.32 -38.23
C LYS A 539 27.06 46.74 -37.73
N LYS A 540 26.69 47.05 -36.52
CA LYS A 540 26.78 48.40 -35.95
C LYS A 540 26.99 48.36 -34.43
N VAL A 541 27.90 49.16 -33.94
CA VAL A 541 27.98 49.54 -32.53
C VAL A 541 27.37 50.97 -32.40
N SER A 542 26.44 51.13 -31.47
CA SER A 542 25.82 52.44 -31.18
C SER A 542 26.02 52.76 -29.71
N ILE A 543 26.62 53.87 -29.40
CA ILE A 543 26.82 54.39 -28.04
C ILE A 543 26.04 55.67 -27.90
N VAL A 544 25.05 55.73 -26.99
CA VAL A 544 24.19 56.89 -26.78
C VAL A 544 24.15 57.21 -25.30
N GLY A 545 24.52 58.40 -24.92
CA GLY A 545 24.41 58.91 -23.54
C GLY A 545 23.56 60.17 -23.50
N THR A 546 22.45 60.18 -22.76
CA THR A 546 21.54 61.34 -22.66
C THR A 546 22.19 62.55 -22.02
N LYS A 547 23.09 62.33 -21.05
CA LYS A 547 23.77 63.41 -20.33
C LYS A 547 25.21 63.67 -20.81
N GLY A 548 25.80 62.73 -21.50
CA GLY A 548 27.16 62.83 -22.02
C GLY A 548 27.79 61.49 -22.28
N ILE A 549 28.84 61.51 -23.11
CA ILE A 549 29.76 60.39 -23.39
C ILE A 549 31.15 60.94 -23.15
N SER A 550 31.97 60.23 -22.35
CA SER A 550 33.35 60.58 -22.09
C SER A 550 34.27 59.49 -22.62
N LEU A 551 35.24 59.84 -23.47
CA LEU A 551 36.30 58.93 -23.95
C LEU A 551 37.64 59.52 -23.47
N LYS A 552 38.40 58.76 -22.68
CA LYS A 552 39.65 59.25 -22.08
C LYS A 552 40.72 58.17 -22.14
N ALA A 553 41.86 58.48 -22.71
CA ALA A 553 43.07 57.67 -22.62
C ALA A 553 44.10 58.41 -21.74
N ASN A 554 44.50 57.80 -20.60
CA ASN A 554 45.41 58.44 -19.64
C ASN A 554 46.91 58.35 -20.03
N GLY A 555 47.27 57.46 -20.90
CA GLY A 555 48.70 57.26 -21.28
C GLY A 555 48.88 56.68 -22.69
N GLY A 556 47.85 56.83 -23.51
CA GLY A 556 47.88 56.34 -24.90
C GLY A 556 46.93 57.20 -25.77
N ASP A 557 46.73 56.77 -26.99
CA ASP A 557 46.00 57.53 -28.02
C ASP A 557 44.49 57.17 -28.02
N VAL A 558 43.63 58.08 -28.45
CA VAL A 558 42.28 57.84 -28.90
C VAL A 558 42.27 57.90 -30.43
N ASN A 559 42.19 56.75 -31.09
CA ASN A 559 42.15 56.68 -32.54
C ASN A 559 40.69 56.51 -33.01
N VAL A 560 40.23 57.33 -33.96
CA VAL A 560 38.93 57.25 -34.59
C VAL A 560 39.12 57.13 -36.09
N GLU A 561 38.76 55.97 -36.67
CA GLU A 561 38.86 55.70 -38.10
C GLU A 561 37.47 55.34 -38.67
N GLY A 562 37.19 55.73 -39.89
CA GLY A 562 35.99 55.39 -40.63
C GLY A 562 35.96 55.98 -42.03
N VAL A 563 35.11 55.41 -42.89
CA VAL A 563 34.87 55.95 -44.24
C VAL A 563 34.35 57.36 -44.16
N ASN A 564 33.47 57.63 -43.19
CA ASN A 564 32.95 58.97 -42.89
C ASN A 564 32.96 59.17 -41.38
N ILE A 565 33.51 60.31 -40.92
CA ILE A 565 33.47 60.73 -39.52
C ILE A 565 32.72 62.06 -39.47
N GLN A 566 31.63 62.13 -38.68
CA GLN A 566 30.83 63.34 -38.49
C GLN A 566 30.82 63.76 -37.03
N HIS A 567 31.16 64.99 -36.75
CA HIS A 567 31.04 65.61 -35.43
C HIS A 567 30.03 66.76 -35.51
N ASN A 568 28.87 66.63 -34.87
CA ASN A 568 27.84 67.67 -34.81
C ASN A 568 27.69 68.15 -33.38
N ALA A 569 27.92 69.42 -33.12
CA ALA A 569 27.66 70.08 -31.83
C ALA A 569 26.64 71.16 -32.00
N ASN A 570 25.56 71.13 -31.15
CA ASN A 570 24.52 72.17 -31.21
C ASN A 570 24.91 73.48 -30.53
N ALA A 571 25.91 73.44 -29.64
CA ALA A 571 26.38 74.64 -28.92
C ALA A 571 27.83 74.95 -29.26
N GLU A 572 28.77 74.12 -28.84
CA GLU A 572 30.21 74.36 -29.00
C GLU A 572 30.95 73.08 -29.41
N PHE A 573 31.85 73.17 -30.35
CA PHE A 573 32.82 72.17 -30.65
C PHE A 573 34.23 72.75 -30.38
N SER A 574 34.94 72.16 -29.43
CA SER A 574 36.31 72.54 -29.10
C SER A 574 37.27 71.40 -29.38
N ALA A 575 38.39 71.68 -30.02
CA ALA A 575 39.49 70.75 -30.24
C ALA A 575 40.79 71.45 -29.89
N GLU A 576 41.51 70.93 -28.89
CA GLU A 576 42.75 71.55 -28.39
C GLU A 576 43.89 70.51 -28.35
N GLY A 577 45.06 70.88 -28.80
CA GLY A 577 46.31 70.12 -28.69
C GLY A 577 47.39 70.91 -27.95
N SER A 578 47.81 70.46 -26.75
CA SER A 578 48.75 71.19 -25.90
C SER A 578 50.16 71.38 -26.59
N ALA A 579 50.53 70.46 -27.46
CA ALA A 579 51.80 70.53 -28.20
C ALA A 579 51.55 70.91 -29.66
N SER A 580 50.67 70.26 -30.34
CA SER A 580 50.28 70.54 -31.73
C SER A 580 48.87 70.06 -32.03
N ALA A 581 48.23 70.69 -32.98
CA ALA A 581 46.97 70.20 -33.59
C ALA A 581 47.11 70.36 -35.10
N SER A 582 46.79 69.33 -35.87
CA SER A 582 46.77 69.42 -37.32
C SER A 582 45.45 68.97 -37.91
N VAL A 583 45.02 69.61 -38.96
CA VAL A 583 43.82 69.20 -39.73
C VAL A 583 44.30 69.21 -41.20
N GLU A 584 44.29 68.03 -41.80
CA GLU A 584 44.80 67.88 -43.16
C GLU A 584 43.82 67.21 -44.08
N SER A 585 43.81 67.54 -45.36
CA SER A 585 42.98 66.89 -46.37
C SER A 585 43.73 66.74 -47.65
N SER A 586 43.77 65.59 -48.28
CA SER A 586 44.31 65.36 -49.62
C SER A 586 43.40 65.97 -50.70
N GLY A 587 42.16 66.39 -50.37
CA GLY A 587 41.24 67.06 -51.28
C GLY A 587 40.98 68.48 -50.83
N HIS A 588 39.68 68.80 -50.54
CA HIS A 588 39.24 70.11 -50.08
C HIS A 588 39.12 70.15 -48.55
N LEU A 589 39.76 71.13 -47.93
CA LEU A 589 39.47 71.53 -46.55
C LEU A 589 38.62 72.80 -46.58
N THR A 590 37.40 72.73 -46.04
CA THR A 590 36.49 73.89 -45.98
C THR A 590 36.30 74.30 -44.52
N LEU A 591 36.68 75.53 -44.16
CA LEU A 591 36.42 76.19 -42.90
C LEU A 591 35.37 77.31 -43.16
N LYS A 592 34.20 77.27 -42.46
CA LYS A 592 33.15 78.28 -42.65
C LYS A 592 32.62 78.71 -41.31
N GLY A 593 32.66 80.00 -41.09
CA GLY A 593 32.07 80.68 -39.90
C GLY A 593 31.71 82.09 -40.19
N ALA A 594 30.91 82.75 -39.34
CA ALA A 594 30.66 84.18 -39.44
C ALA A 594 31.96 85.00 -39.24
N MET A 595 32.86 84.46 -38.44
CA MET A 595 34.26 84.99 -38.30
C MET A 595 35.21 83.73 -38.20
N VAL A 596 36.30 83.72 -38.93
CA VAL A 596 37.38 82.75 -38.84
C VAL A 596 38.65 83.55 -38.46
N MET A 597 39.22 83.30 -37.29
CA MET A 597 40.46 83.83 -36.84
C MET A 597 41.58 82.83 -37.01
N ILE A 598 42.66 83.19 -37.68
CA ILE A 598 43.87 82.41 -37.83
C ILE A 598 45.03 83.24 -37.36
N ASN A 599 45.68 82.87 -36.25
CA ASN A 599 46.79 83.56 -35.68
C ASN A 599 48.16 83.10 -36.21
#